data_4e7292d9e31e04b1b10568d232062589
#
_entry.id   4e7292d9e31e04b1b10568d232062589
#
_cell.length_a   1.000
_cell.length_b   1.000
_cell.length_c   1.000
_cell.angle_alpha   90.00
_cell.angle_beta   90.00
_cell.angle_gamma   90.00
#
_symmetry.space_group_name_H-M   'P 1'
#
loop_
_entity.id
_entity.type
_entity.pdbx_description
1 polymer ?
#
loop_
_entity_poly.entity_id
_entity_poly.type
_entity_poly.pdbx_seq_one_letter_code
_entity_poly.pdbx_strand_id
1 'polypeptide(L)'
;MFSPRLVFGSVTLLFLVLLIVDWTSLDKESKLERSVSVQSAVVGDGWANINNDVLDIYVSLSDGSVREAFLFEKAERDGLYKTRLLSDDSLLRFFFKTNVDGFSNSSPYVIDESSSDYLKISSEDINGNVLTKIYYFDSPNTLYIEDRFDLAVPAFGNVLVFKTFWRDRNKSIDYGTTFSRDHLAYSTSEDVFNDEQLSSVDGREDYMGNWIGYSQKHFVVAVYDDAEQQKISLYPPDSSGLYKFGFSEDADFDGNTYSSKTRVFIGPKQKDILESVAPYFQYNLDLGFVYGIGEFFIVVLNFLYSLVGSWGMAIVLLTVLFKVVLSPLQIIQIRSMVKMRKLQPKIQDIQNRYKNDRNKLGMEMMQLYSKEKFNPFAGCFPLLPQIPIFLAMFWVTREAFEFRGESFLWIPDLAESDPYLITPVLMGLMMFLSQKIMPKPPQNQGMQAQIAQQMMLVFPPMLTLIFIFMPAGVVIYSVVNMVLSVVPQAIILSRAAASENE
;
A
#
# COMPACT_ATOMS: atom_id res chain seq x y z
N MET A 1 38.45 2.20 -24.29
CA MET A 1 38.09 0.77 -24.33
C MET A 1 37.62 0.33 -22.93
N PHE A 2 36.33 0.39 -22.63
CA PHE A 2 35.81 -0.03 -21.34
C PHE A 2 35.58 -1.54 -21.34
N SER A 3 36.33 -2.28 -20.51
CA SER A 3 36.16 -3.73 -20.40
C SER A 3 34.87 -4.07 -19.64
N PRO A 4 34.21 -5.22 -19.87
CA PRO A 4 33.08 -5.68 -19.06
C PRO A 4 33.36 -5.70 -17.56
N ARG A 5 34.64 -5.88 -17.20
CA ARG A 5 35.15 -5.82 -15.83
C ARG A 5 35.04 -4.40 -15.23
N LEU A 6 35.18 -3.35 -16.03
CA LEU A 6 35.02 -1.95 -15.58
C LEU A 6 33.54 -1.61 -15.31
N VAL A 7 32.62 -2.19 -16.08
CA VAL A 7 31.16 -1.99 -15.87
C VAL A 7 30.71 -2.74 -14.63
N PHE A 8 31.13 -3.99 -14.45
CA PHE A 8 30.91 -4.73 -13.21
C PHE A 8 31.55 -4.00 -12.02
N GLY A 9 32.77 -3.50 -12.19
CA GLY A 9 33.46 -2.72 -11.18
C GLY A 9 32.76 -1.42 -10.81
N SER A 10 32.19 -0.69 -11.78
CA SER A 10 31.45 0.57 -11.51
C SER A 10 30.09 0.31 -10.87
N VAL A 11 29.39 -0.76 -11.24
CA VAL A 11 28.13 -1.19 -10.59
C VAL A 11 28.42 -1.66 -9.16
N THR A 12 29.49 -2.44 -8.96
CA THR A 12 29.92 -2.91 -7.63
C THR A 12 30.39 -1.73 -6.77
N LEU A 13 31.10 -0.75 -7.36
CA LEU A 13 31.54 0.45 -6.66
C LEU A 13 30.34 1.34 -6.28
N LEU A 14 29.37 1.52 -7.17
CA LEU A 14 28.12 2.24 -6.88
C LEU A 14 27.36 1.56 -5.74
N PHE A 15 27.30 0.23 -5.76
CA PHE A 15 26.66 -0.57 -4.72
C PHE A 15 27.39 -0.44 -3.38
N LEU A 16 28.74 -0.49 -3.37
CA LEU A 16 29.53 -0.26 -2.16
C LEU A 16 29.40 1.17 -1.64
N VAL A 17 29.34 2.16 -2.53
CA VAL A 17 29.12 3.56 -2.14
C VAL A 17 27.71 3.72 -1.54
N LEU A 18 26.69 3.13 -2.13
CA LEU A 18 25.33 3.14 -1.58
C LEU A 18 25.27 2.45 -0.21
N LEU A 19 25.93 1.30 -0.04
CA LEU A 19 26.05 0.61 1.25
C LEU A 19 26.77 1.45 2.30
N ILE A 20 27.87 2.12 1.93
CA ILE A 20 28.64 2.97 2.85
C ILE A 20 27.84 4.21 3.22
N VAL A 21 27.15 4.83 2.25
CA VAL A 21 26.29 6.01 2.49
C VAL A 21 25.11 5.63 3.36
N ASP A 22 24.45 4.49 3.10
CA ASP A 22 23.36 4.00 3.93
C ASP A 22 23.84 3.69 5.36
N TRP A 23 24.99 3.02 5.51
CA TRP A 23 25.58 2.74 6.81
C TRP A 23 26.03 4.01 7.56
N THR A 24 26.54 5.03 6.85
CA THR A 24 26.89 6.32 7.45
C THR A 24 25.68 7.24 7.69
N SER A 25 24.59 7.06 6.95
CA SER A 25 23.33 7.78 7.19
C SER A 25 22.57 7.23 8.39
N LEU A 26 22.77 5.94 8.71
CA LEU A 26 22.30 5.33 9.95
C LEU A 26 22.89 6.02 11.20
N ASP A 27 24.03 6.70 11.09
CA ASP A 27 24.67 7.48 12.18
C ASP A 27 24.29 8.97 12.20
N LYS A 28 23.64 9.50 11.16
CA LYS A 28 23.15 10.88 11.11
C LYS A 28 21.63 10.88 11.20
N GLU A 29 21.15 10.94 12.43
CA GLU A 29 19.77 11.33 12.72
C GLU A 29 19.37 12.56 11.91
N SER A 30 18.58 12.38 10.88
CA SER A 30 17.64 13.40 10.48
C SER A 30 16.47 13.30 11.46
N LYS A 31 16.61 13.95 12.63
CA LYS A 31 15.49 14.33 13.48
C LYS A 31 14.60 15.29 12.70
N LEU A 32 13.85 14.80 11.73
CA LEU A 32 12.55 15.35 11.50
C LEU A 32 11.71 14.79 12.65
N GLU A 33 11.67 15.56 13.73
CA GLU A 33 10.64 15.42 14.75
C GLU A 33 9.29 15.52 14.04
N ARG A 34 8.77 14.39 13.56
CA ARG A 34 7.35 14.19 13.47
C ARG A 34 6.84 14.02 14.90
N SER A 35 7.01 15.08 15.70
CA SER A 35 6.21 15.30 16.87
C SER A 35 4.80 15.66 16.37
N VAL A 36 4.06 14.69 15.88
CA VAL A 36 2.66 14.68 16.23
C VAL A 36 2.73 14.44 17.73
N SER A 37 2.73 15.54 18.50
CA SER A 37 2.43 15.48 19.91
C SER A 37 1.05 14.83 19.97
N VAL A 38 1.04 13.50 20.15
CA VAL A 38 -0.11 12.82 20.66
C VAL A 38 -0.27 13.43 22.05
N GLN A 39 -1.07 14.51 22.12
CA GLN A 39 -1.63 14.88 23.39
C GLN A 39 -2.31 13.60 23.86
N SER A 40 -1.69 12.94 24.85
CA SER A 40 -2.33 11.88 25.59
C SER A 40 -3.71 12.39 25.90
N ALA A 41 -4.74 11.71 25.36
CA ALA A 41 -6.10 12.01 25.77
C ALA A 41 -6.08 12.04 27.28
N VAL A 42 -6.50 13.13 27.84
CA VAL A 42 -6.56 13.29 29.29
C VAL A 42 -7.46 12.17 29.77
N VAL A 43 -6.89 11.16 30.47
CA VAL A 43 -7.64 10.14 31.17
C VAL A 43 -8.36 10.91 32.29
N GLY A 44 -9.53 11.47 31.95
CA GLY A 44 -10.45 12.10 32.88
C GLY A 44 -11.38 11.06 33.46
N ASP A 45 -12.09 11.41 34.53
CA ASP A 45 -13.18 10.63 35.09
C ASP A 45 -14.15 10.17 33.98
N GLY A 46 -14.27 8.87 33.73
CA GLY A 46 -15.15 8.30 32.69
C GLY A 46 -14.51 7.43 31.64
N TRP A 47 -13.20 7.14 31.75
CA TRP A 47 -12.46 6.28 30.84
C TRP A 47 -11.78 5.12 31.56
N ALA A 48 -11.76 3.96 30.94
CA ALA A 48 -10.94 2.83 31.37
C ALA A 48 -9.93 2.49 30.27
N ASN A 49 -8.75 2.05 30.64
CA ASN A 49 -7.66 1.71 29.72
C ASN A 49 -7.33 0.22 29.82
N ILE A 50 -7.04 -0.38 28.68
CA ILE A 50 -6.51 -1.73 28.53
C ILE A 50 -5.41 -1.70 27.48
N ASN A 51 -4.27 -2.33 27.76
CA ASN A 51 -3.12 -2.32 26.86
C ASN A 51 -2.35 -3.64 26.87
N ASN A 52 -1.66 -3.89 25.76
CA ASN A 52 -0.63 -4.91 25.64
C ASN A 52 0.64 -4.29 25.00
N ASP A 53 1.61 -5.12 24.60
CA ASP A 53 2.85 -4.64 23.95
C ASP A 53 2.64 -3.98 22.58
N VAL A 54 1.45 -4.11 21.98
CA VAL A 54 1.12 -3.68 20.62
C VAL A 54 0.02 -2.62 20.59
N LEU A 55 -1.00 -2.74 21.43
CA LEU A 55 -2.18 -1.88 21.44
C LEU A 55 -2.39 -1.19 22.79
N ASP A 56 -2.87 0.05 22.73
CA ASP A 56 -3.31 0.83 23.88
C ASP A 56 -4.74 1.33 23.59
N ILE A 57 -5.72 0.81 24.32
CA ILE A 57 -7.14 0.97 24.02
C ILE A 57 -7.84 1.68 25.19
N TYR A 58 -8.70 2.63 24.85
CA TYR A 58 -9.51 3.37 25.81
C TYR A 58 -11.00 3.10 25.58
N VAL A 59 -11.65 2.66 26.66
CA VAL A 59 -13.08 2.35 26.71
C VAL A 59 -13.80 3.45 27.46
N SER A 60 -14.89 3.95 26.89
CA SER A 60 -15.74 4.93 27.56
C SER A 60 -16.65 4.25 28.59
N LEU A 61 -16.61 4.71 29.82
CA LEU A 61 -17.51 4.25 30.88
C LEU A 61 -18.95 4.79 30.72
N SER A 62 -19.17 5.76 29.84
CA SER A 62 -20.53 6.28 29.59
C SER A 62 -21.42 5.29 28.84
N ASP A 63 -20.84 4.48 27.92
CA ASP A 63 -21.61 3.58 27.06
C ASP A 63 -20.88 2.27 26.70
N GLY A 64 -19.72 1.99 27.32
CA GLY A 64 -18.93 0.79 27.07
C GLY A 64 -18.37 0.69 25.65
N SER A 65 -18.21 1.79 24.92
CA SER A 65 -17.64 1.77 23.57
C SER A 65 -16.12 1.89 23.58
N VAL A 66 -15.46 1.25 22.62
CA VAL A 66 -14.03 1.45 22.34
C VAL A 66 -13.89 2.73 21.53
N ARG A 67 -13.45 3.80 22.16
CA ARG A 67 -13.42 5.13 21.59
C ARG A 67 -12.07 5.49 21.00
N GLU A 68 -10.98 5.06 21.63
CA GLU A 68 -9.64 5.32 21.16
C GLU A 68 -8.81 4.05 21.15
N ALA A 69 -8.03 3.85 20.11
CA ALA A 69 -7.06 2.79 19.99
C ALA A 69 -5.78 3.31 19.35
N PHE A 70 -4.66 3.01 19.98
CA PHE A 70 -3.34 3.36 19.51
C PHE A 70 -2.54 2.09 19.27
N LEU A 71 -1.85 2.04 18.13
CA LEU A 71 -0.86 1.01 17.81
C LEU A 71 0.52 1.52 18.23
N PHE A 72 1.28 0.69 18.96
CA PHE A 72 2.68 0.95 19.25
C PHE A 72 3.53 0.53 18.05
N GLU A 73 4.24 1.49 17.45
CA GLU A 73 5.21 1.22 16.39
C GLU A 73 6.62 1.30 16.97
N LYS A 74 7.47 0.29 16.71
CA LYS A 74 8.88 0.34 17.09
C LYS A 74 9.60 1.32 16.16
N ALA A 75 10.06 2.43 16.70
CA ALA A 75 11.09 3.19 16.02
C ALA A 75 12.46 2.55 16.31
N GLU A 76 13.29 2.41 15.28
CA GLU A 76 14.60 1.75 15.40
C GLU A 76 15.55 2.36 16.44
N ARG A 77 15.34 3.58 16.95
CA ARG A 77 16.32 4.25 17.81
C ARG A 77 15.86 5.00 19.06
N ASP A 78 14.64 5.53 19.20
CA ASP A 78 14.33 6.37 20.37
C ASP A 78 12.83 6.47 20.71
N GLY A 79 12.21 5.38 21.07
CA GLY A 79 10.89 5.41 21.69
C GLY A 79 9.79 4.78 20.84
N LEU A 80 8.73 4.38 21.54
CA LEU A 80 7.51 3.87 20.97
C LEU A 80 6.72 5.03 20.37
N TYR A 81 6.51 5.01 19.05
CA TYR A 81 5.51 5.87 18.42
C TYR A 81 4.13 5.24 18.58
N LYS A 82 3.13 6.07 18.81
CA LYS A 82 1.73 5.63 18.88
C LYS A 82 0.99 6.15 17.66
N THR A 83 0.48 5.24 16.83
CA THR A 83 -0.45 5.62 15.75
C THR A 83 -1.87 5.42 16.20
N ARG A 84 -2.69 6.48 16.14
CA ARG A 84 -4.11 6.44 16.50
C ARG A 84 -4.91 5.80 15.37
N LEU A 85 -5.62 4.72 15.65
CA LEU A 85 -6.46 3.99 14.68
C LEU A 85 -7.96 4.18 14.93
N LEU A 86 -8.37 4.35 16.19
CA LEU A 86 -9.71 4.79 16.57
C LEU A 86 -9.63 6.14 17.29
N SER A 87 -10.65 6.98 17.14
CA SER A 87 -10.70 8.32 17.71
C SER A 87 -12.11 8.78 18.01
N ASP A 88 -12.31 9.44 19.14
CA ASP A 88 -13.55 10.15 19.48
C ASP A 88 -13.40 11.69 19.36
N ASP A 89 -12.34 12.15 18.71
CA ASP A 89 -12.13 13.56 18.45
C ASP A 89 -13.26 14.11 17.55
N SER A 90 -13.79 15.29 17.88
CA SER A 90 -14.81 15.98 17.09
C SER A 90 -14.41 16.21 15.63
N LEU A 91 -13.11 16.21 15.34
CA LEU A 91 -12.55 16.34 14.00
C LEU A 91 -12.53 15.02 13.23
N LEU A 92 -12.50 13.88 13.94
CA LEU A 92 -12.40 12.55 13.33
C LEU A 92 -12.99 11.50 14.26
N ARG A 93 -14.30 11.27 14.15
CA ARG A 93 -14.94 10.21 14.92
C ARG A 93 -14.87 8.88 14.19
N PHE A 94 -14.19 7.93 14.77
CA PHE A 94 -14.14 6.54 14.36
C PHE A 94 -14.00 5.68 15.60
N PHE A 95 -15.06 4.99 16.01
CA PHE A 95 -15.07 4.17 17.22
C PHE A 95 -15.90 2.91 17.03
N PHE A 96 -15.71 1.93 17.91
CA PHE A 96 -16.42 0.66 17.92
C PHE A 96 -17.33 0.53 19.13
N LYS A 97 -18.55 0.05 18.94
CA LYS A 97 -19.53 -0.16 20.00
C LYS A 97 -20.29 -1.46 19.78
N THR A 98 -20.45 -2.23 20.86
CA THR A 98 -21.45 -3.29 20.95
C THR A 98 -22.67 -2.76 21.69
N ASN A 99 -23.87 -3.08 21.19
CA ASN A 99 -25.13 -2.61 21.76
C ASN A 99 -26.18 -3.73 21.75
N VAL A 100 -26.88 -3.89 22.86
CA VAL A 100 -27.99 -4.83 23.01
C VAL A 100 -29.27 -4.04 22.84
N ASP A 101 -30.14 -4.45 21.90
CA ASP A 101 -31.39 -3.76 21.66
C ASP A 101 -32.30 -3.85 22.90
N GLY A 102 -32.95 -2.75 23.22
CA GLY A 102 -33.78 -2.66 24.44
C GLY A 102 -33.03 -2.41 25.74
N PHE A 103 -31.66 -2.46 25.74
CA PHE A 103 -30.87 -2.05 26.90
C PHE A 103 -30.47 -0.58 26.82
N SER A 104 -30.79 0.17 27.86
CA SER A 104 -30.31 1.54 28.04
C SER A 104 -29.81 1.71 29.46
N ASN A 105 -28.50 1.88 29.61
CA ASN A 105 -27.90 2.03 30.94
C ASN A 105 -28.50 3.26 31.66
N SER A 106 -28.89 3.09 32.90
CA SER A 106 -29.40 4.15 33.77
C SER A 106 -28.28 4.99 34.39
N SER A 107 -27.08 4.43 34.44
CA SER A 107 -25.87 5.04 35.01
C SER A 107 -24.64 4.65 34.18
N PRO A 108 -23.53 5.41 34.26
CA PRO A 108 -22.26 5.01 33.65
C PRO A 108 -21.82 3.61 34.12
N TYR A 109 -21.06 2.90 33.29
CA TYR A 109 -20.47 1.62 33.68
C TYR A 109 -19.54 1.77 34.85
N VAL A 110 -19.56 0.78 35.74
CA VAL A 110 -18.68 0.65 36.90
C VAL A 110 -17.60 -0.37 36.56
N ILE A 111 -16.37 -0.11 36.98
CA ILE A 111 -15.27 -1.04 36.79
C ILE A 111 -15.36 -2.09 37.89
N ASP A 112 -15.60 -3.36 37.50
CA ASP A 112 -15.63 -4.50 38.43
C ASP A 112 -14.23 -5.06 38.66
N GLU A 113 -13.46 -5.24 37.58
CA GLU A 113 -12.08 -5.75 37.57
C GLU A 113 -11.27 -5.03 36.47
N SER A 114 -10.00 -4.73 36.73
CA SER A 114 -9.09 -4.12 35.79
C SER A 114 -7.66 -4.58 36.02
N SER A 115 -7.00 -4.98 34.91
CA SER A 115 -5.55 -5.20 34.84
C SER A 115 -5.01 -4.54 33.57
N SER A 116 -3.73 -4.73 33.23
CA SER A 116 -3.17 -4.16 32.02
C SER A 116 -3.85 -4.69 30.75
N ASP A 117 -4.17 -5.98 30.72
CA ASP A 117 -4.66 -6.74 29.56
C ASP A 117 -6.10 -7.24 29.68
N TYR A 118 -6.79 -6.89 30.77
CA TYR A 118 -8.14 -7.32 31.09
C TYR A 118 -8.94 -6.20 31.75
N LEU A 119 -10.19 -6.00 31.29
CA LEU A 119 -11.12 -5.02 31.84
C LEU A 119 -12.52 -5.63 31.88
N LYS A 120 -13.15 -5.59 33.06
CA LYS A 120 -14.55 -5.94 33.23
C LYS A 120 -15.31 -4.76 33.80
N ILE A 121 -16.38 -4.38 33.09
CA ILE A 121 -17.26 -3.28 33.47
C ILE A 121 -18.72 -3.76 33.43
N SER A 122 -19.56 -3.22 34.28
CA SER A 122 -20.99 -3.52 34.33
C SER A 122 -21.83 -2.26 34.45
N SER A 123 -23.04 -2.32 33.94
CA SER A 123 -24.07 -1.28 34.09
C SER A 123 -25.43 -1.91 34.21
N GLU A 124 -26.33 -1.28 34.96
CA GLU A 124 -27.72 -1.71 35.20
C GLU A 124 -28.67 -0.75 34.49
N ASP A 125 -29.74 -1.28 33.89
CA ASP A 125 -30.84 -0.50 33.32
C ASP A 125 -31.91 -0.17 34.34
N ILE A 126 -32.91 0.60 33.97
CA ILE A 126 -34.04 0.99 34.86
C ILE A 126 -34.93 -0.18 35.27
N ASN A 127 -34.83 -1.34 34.61
CA ASN A 127 -35.59 -2.54 34.86
C ASN A 127 -34.82 -3.55 35.73
N GLY A 128 -33.59 -3.23 36.13
CA GLY A 128 -32.74 -4.12 36.91
C GLY A 128 -31.99 -5.15 36.05
N ASN A 129 -32.01 -5.04 34.71
CA ASN A 129 -31.18 -5.88 33.85
C ASN A 129 -29.72 -5.39 33.89
N VAL A 130 -28.79 -6.34 33.91
CA VAL A 130 -27.35 -6.01 34.01
C VAL A 130 -26.65 -6.38 32.71
N LEU A 131 -25.93 -5.42 32.12
CA LEU A 131 -25.02 -5.67 31.00
C LEU A 131 -23.59 -5.58 31.51
N THR A 132 -22.89 -6.71 31.47
CA THR A 132 -21.47 -6.83 31.77
C THR A 132 -20.68 -6.93 30.47
N LYS A 133 -19.66 -6.09 30.34
CA LYS A 133 -18.72 -6.10 29.21
C LYS A 133 -17.33 -6.49 29.70
N ILE A 134 -16.74 -7.48 29.05
CA ILE A 134 -15.40 -7.97 29.37
C ILE A 134 -14.52 -7.76 28.14
N TYR A 135 -13.40 -7.07 28.32
CA TYR A 135 -12.42 -6.78 27.28
C TYR A 135 -11.10 -7.46 27.63
N TYR A 136 -10.51 -8.16 26.68
CA TYR A 136 -9.17 -8.75 26.81
C TYR A 136 -8.55 -8.97 25.43
N PHE A 137 -7.24 -9.23 25.37
CA PHE A 137 -6.54 -9.50 24.14
C PHE A 137 -6.45 -11.00 23.87
N ASP A 138 -6.97 -11.46 22.72
CA ASP A 138 -6.85 -12.83 22.23
C ASP A 138 -5.51 -13.03 21.49
N SER A 139 -5.08 -11.99 20.77
CA SER A 139 -3.79 -11.90 20.09
C SER A 139 -3.26 -10.46 20.15
N PRO A 140 -2.00 -10.21 19.77
CA PRO A 140 -1.42 -8.87 19.84
C PRO A 140 -2.25 -7.77 19.18
N ASN A 141 -2.92 -8.09 18.07
CA ASN A 141 -3.71 -7.15 17.27
C ASN A 141 -5.23 -7.36 17.38
N THR A 142 -5.70 -8.26 18.25
CA THR A 142 -7.13 -8.58 18.36
C THR A 142 -7.63 -8.33 19.79
N LEU A 143 -8.57 -7.40 19.87
CA LEU A 143 -9.37 -7.16 21.06
C LEU A 143 -10.57 -8.10 21.05
N TYR A 144 -10.76 -8.80 22.15
CA TYR A 144 -11.93 -9.62 22.40
C TYR A 144 -12.88 -8.86 23.33
N ILE A 145 -14.17 -8.86 22.97
CA ILE A 145 -15.24 -8.24 23.77
C ILE A 145 -16.30 -9.30 24.00
N GLU A 146 -16.57 -9.60 25.27
CA GLU A 146 -17.67 -10.46 25.68
C GLU A 146 -18.75 -9.62 26.35
N ASP A 147 -19.93 -9.57 25.75
CA ASP A 147 -21.13 -8.94 26.30
C ASP A 147 -21.97 -10.02 27.00
N ARG A 148 -22.18 -9.90 28.31
CA ARG A 148 -23.08 -10.74 29.10
C ARG A 148 -24.25 -9.91 29.53
N PHE A 149 -25.44 -10.34 29.15
CA PHE A 149 -26.68 -9.66 29.48
C PHE A 149 -27.52 -10.54 30.39
N ASP A 150 -27.72 -10.09 31.64
CA ASP A 150 -28.48 -10.78 32.68
C ASP A 150 -29.82 -10.05 32.88
N LEU A 151 -30.92 -10.77 32.64
CA LEU A 151 -32.26 -10.25 32.80
C LEU A 151 -32.70 -10.37 34.28
N ALA A 152 -33.27 -9.30 34.81
CA ALA A 152 -33.88 -9.29 36.16
C ALA A 152 -35.12 -10.21 36.21
N VAL A 153 -35.85 -10.36 35.09
CA VAL A 153 -36.96 -11.26 34.95
C VAL A 153 -36.74 -12.12 33.69
N PRO A 154 -36.88 -13.48 33.80
CA PRO A 154 -36.73 -14.36 32.67
C PRO A 154 -37.62 -13.94 31.50
N ALA A 155 -37.05 -13.85 30.31
CA ALA A 155 -37.76 -13.57 29.08
C ALA A 155 -37.46 -14.63 28.04
N PHE A 156 -38.41 -14.87 27.14
CA PHE A 156 -38.24 -15.69 25.95
C PHE A 156 -38.39 -14.76 24.74
N GLY A 157 -37.51 -14.86 23.78
CA GLY A 157 -37.57 -14.08 22.54
C GLY A 157 -36.20 -13.76 22.01
N ASN A 158 -36.15 -13.06 20.89
CA ASN A 158 -34.94 -12.68 20.24
C ASN A 158 -34.55 -11.26 20.64
N VAL A 159 -33.29 -11.06 20.95
CA VAL A 159 -32.69 -9.75 21.16
C VAL A 159 -31.66 -9.50 20.08
N LEU A 160 -31.74 -8.35 19.46
CA LEU A 160 -30.78 -7.96 18.44
C LEU A 160 -29.53 -7.33 19.08
N VAL A 161 -28.39 -7.92 18.80
CA VAL A 161 -27.09 -7.39 19.23
C VAL A 161 -26.38 -6.78 18.04
N PHE A 162 -25.99 -5.51 18.19
CA PHE A 162 -25.24 -4.77 17.19
C PHE A 162 -23.77 -4.68 17.60
N LYS A 163 -22.85 -5.06 16.70
CA LYS A 163 -21.41 -5.01 16.84
C LYS A 163 -20.87 -4.07 15.76
N THR A 164 -20.88 -2.77 16.02
CA THR A 164 -20.78 -1.77 14.95
C THR A 164 -19.67 -0.77 15.13
N PHE A 165 -19.04 -0.41 14.02
CA PHE A 165 -18.22 0.78 13.87
C PHE A 165 -19.09 1.98 13.54
N TRP A 166 -18.66 3.13 14.05
CA TRP A 166 -19.28 4.43 13.81
C TRP A 166 -18.21 5.37 13.26
N ARG A 167 -18.42 5.92 12.08
CA ARG A 167 -17.40 6.73 11.41
C ARG A 167 -17.97 7.96 10.72
N ASP A 168 -17.24 9.08 10.79
CA ASP A 168 -17.53 10.31 10.09
C ASP A 168 -17.17 10.21 8.59
N ARG A 169 -17.97 10.81 7.74
CA ARG A 169 -17.92 10.67 6.27
C ARG A 169 -16.60 11.09 5.63
N ASN A 170 -15.97 12.15 6.10
CA ASN A 170 -15.07 12.95 5.26
C ASN A 170 -13.65 13.08 5.78
N LYS A 171 -13.22 12.24 6.73
CA LYS A 171 -11.91 12.47 7.35
C LYS A 171 -11.08 11.20 7.36
N SER A 172 -9.97 11.26 6.60
CA SER A 172 -8.92 10.27 6.65
C SER A 172 -8.05 10.49 7.89
N ILE A 173 -7.71 9.41 8.59
CA ILE A 173 -6.69 9.45 9.66
C ILE A 173 -5.30 9.60 9.04
N ASP A 174 -5.16 9.29 7.75
CA ASP A 174 -3.88 9.30 7.06
C ASP A 174 -3.48 10.72 6.67
N TYR A 175 -2.50 11.24 7.39
CA TYR A 175 -2.00 12.59 7.24
C TYR A 175 -1.24 12.76 5.91
N GLY A 176 -1.91 13.30 4.90
CA GLY A 176 -1.25 14.00 3.80
C GLY A 176 -0.75 13.17 2.63
N THR A 177 -1.22 11.95 2.41
CA THR A 177 -0.82 11.17 1.24
C THR A 177 -1.71 11.44 0.03
N THR A 178 -1.09 11.74 -1.11
CA THR A 178 -1.78 12.10 -2.36
C THR A 178 -2.65 10.96 -2.93
N PHE A 179 -2.46 9.72 -2.49
CA PHE A 179 -3.11 8.53 -3.01
C PHE A 179 -3.73 7.64 -1.93
N SER A 180 -4.04 8.19 -0.74
CA SER A 180 -4.75 7.42 0.29
C SER A 180 -6.16 7.07 -0.20
N ARG A 181 -6.50 5.79 -0.17
CA ARG A 181 -7.82 5.28 -0.48
C ARG A 181 -8.37 4.57 0.74
N ASP A 182 -8.96 5.35 1.64
CA ASP A 182 -9.71 4.79 2.76
C ASP A 182 -11.05 4.26 2.24
N HIS A 183 -11.39 3.02 2.57
CA HIS A 183 -12.61 2.38 2.10
C HIS A 183 -13.16 1.40 3.11
N LEU A 184 -14.45 1.14 2.99
CA LEU A 184 -15.12 0.04 3.64
C LEU A 184 -14.69 -1.25 2.94
N ALA A 185 -14.31 -2.27 3.71
CA ALA A 185 -13.94 -3.58 3.17
C ALA A 185 -14.69 -4.68 3.93
N TYR A 186 -15.21 -5.69 3.20
CA TYR A 186 -15.94 -6.79 3.79
C TYR A 186 -15.96 -8.02 2.89
N SER A 187 -16.17 -9.19 3.48
CA SER A 187 -16.40 -10.42 2.74
C SER A 187 -17.89 -10.77 2.75
N THR A 188 -18.39 -11.35 1.66
CA THR A 188 -19.74 -11.87 1.59
C THR A 188 -19.73 -13.34 1.18
N SER A 189 -20.89 -14.01 1.30
CA SER A 189 -21.07 -15.38 0.80
C SER A 189 -20.94 -15.49 -0.73
N GLU A 190 -21.17 -14.39 -1.46
CA GLU A 190 -21.13 -14.34 -2.93
C GLU A 190 -19.75 -13.90 -3.42
N ASP A 191 -19.14 -12.89 -2.77
CA ASP A 191 -17.86 -12.34 -3.13
C ASP A 191 -16.89 -12.35 -1.93
N VAL A 192 -15.72 -12.91 -2.13
CA VAL A 192 -14.70 -13.10 -1.09
C VAL A 192 -14.13 -11.80 -0.55
N PHE A 193 -14.15 -10.73 -1.36
CA PHE A 193 -13.69 -9.40 -0.99
C PHE A 193 -14.44 -8.33 -1.75
N ASN A 194 -15.04 -7.41 -1.00
CA ASN A 194 -15.71 -6.23 -1.53
C ASN A 194 -15.04 -4.99 -0.93
N ASP A 195 -14.86 -3.97 -1.76
CA ASP A 195 -14.37 -2.66 -1.34
C ASP A 195 -15.26 -1.55 -1.90
N GLU A 196 -15.70 -0.65 -1.04
CA GLU A 196 -16.50 0.49 -1.46
C GLU A 196 -16.22 1.74 -0.62
N GLN A 197 -16.50 2.89 -1.21
CA GLN A 197 -16.39 4.13 -0.46
C GLN A 197 -17.53 4.25 0.53
N LEU A 198 -17.23 4.69 1.74
CA LEU A 198 -18.26 4.91 2.76
C LEU A 198 -19.38 5.85 2.27
N SER A 199 -19.05 6.77 1.35
CA SER A 199 -19.99 7.72 0.74
C SER A 199 -20.96 7.09 -0.27
N SER A 200 -20.77 5.85 -0.70
CA SER A 200 -21.68 5.13 -1.60
C SER A 200 -22.84 4.49 -0.87
N VAL A 201 -22.78 4.37 0.45
CA VAL A 201 -23.83 3.77 1.28
C VAL A 201 -24.98 4.77 1.43
N ASP A 202 -25.97 4.67 0.54
CA ASP A 202 -27.15 5.55 0.51
C ASP A 202 -28.37 4.98 1.25
N GLY A 203 -28.38 3.67 1.52
CA GLY A 203 -29.44 2.93 2.17
C GLY A 203 -28.92 1.89 3.15
N ARG A 204 -29.85 1.20 3.84
CA ARG A 204 -29.47 0.03 4.62
C ARG A 204 -29.24 -1.14 3.68
N GLU A 205 -28.10 -1.79 3.84
CA GLU A 205 -27.71 -2.99 3.11
C GLU A 205 -27.34 -4.09 4.09
N ASP A 206 -27.81 -5.31 3.83
CA ASP A 206 -27.58 -6.47 4.67
C ASP A 206 -26.97 -7.60 3.83
N TYR A 207 -25.87 -8.21 4.31
CA TYR A 207 -25.16 -9.32 3.67
C TYR A 207 -24.83 -10.41 4.70
N MET A 208 -24.43 -11.59 4.23
CA MET A 208 -23.84 -12.63 5.08
C MET A 208 -22.34 -12.72 4.80
N GLY A 209 -21.53 -12.68 5.86
CA GLY A 209 -20.09 -12.71 5.68
C GLY A 209 -19.32 -12.93 6.98
N ASN A 210 -17.98 -13.07 6.87
CA ASN A 210 -17.14 -13.42 8.00
C ASN A 210 -16.45 -12.21 8.66
N TRP A 211 -16.33 -11.10 7.95
CA TRP A 211 -15.71 -9.89 8.49
C TRP A 211 -16.18 -8.64 7.73
N ILE A 212 -16.14 -7.52 8.45
CA ILE A 212 -16.32 -6.17 7.91
C ILE A 212 -15.45 -5.20 8.66
N GLY A 213 -14.82 -4.27 7.95
CA GLY A 213 -13.95 -3.27 8.55
C GLY A 213 -13.73 -2.05 7.70
N TYR A 214 -12.89 -1.17 8.20
CA TYR A 214 -12.44 0.02 7.52
C TYR A 214 -10.96 -0.11 7.21
N SER A 215 -10.63 -0.13 5.94
CA SER A 215 -9.29 -0.29 5.40
C SER A 215 -8.71 1.08 5.09
N GLN A 216 -7.59 1.40 5.71
CA GLN A 216 -6.79 2.60 5.47
C GLN A 216 -5.53 2.21 4.69
N LYS A 217 -4.68 3.17 4.33
CA LYS A 217 -3.46 2.91 3.55
C LYS A 217 -2.61 1.76 4.13
N HIS A 218 -2.23 1.83 5.39
CA HIS A 218 -1.33 0.85 6.04
C HIS A 218 -1.98 0.05 7.16
N PHE A 219 -3.23 0.35 7.49
CA PHE A 219 -3.93 -0.23 8.63
C PHE A 219 -5.32 -0.70 8.26
N VAL A 220 -5.82 -1.62 9.05
CA VAL A 220 -7.22 -2.03 9.00
C VAL A 220 -7.77 -2.23 10.40
N VAL A 221 -9.02 -1.81 10.58
CA VAL A 221 -9.79 -2.06 11.80
C VAL A 221 -11.06 -2.78 11.38
N ALA A 222 -11.31 -3.98 11.90
CA ALA A 222 -12.42 -4.82 11.46
C ALA A 222 -13.01 -5.64 12.61
N VAL A 223 -14.31 -5.88 12.54
CA VAL A 223 -14.97 -6.94 13.32
C VAL A 223 -15.02 -8.20 12.47
N TYR A 224 -14.74 -9.35 13.07
CA TYR A 224 -14.68 -10.61 12.35
C TYR A 224 -15.15 -11.82 13.18
N ASP A 225 -15.56 -12.86 12.47
CA ASP A 225 -15.80 -14.19 12.98
C ASP A 225 -15.11 -15.21 12.05
N ASP A 226 -14.22 -16.02 12.60
CA ASP A 226 -13.45 -17.00 11.83
C ASP A 226 -14.17 -18.34 11.62
N ALA A 227 -15.22 -18.60 12.39
CA ALA A 227 -15.95 -19.85 12.39
C ALA A 227 -17.28 -19.78 11.62
N GLU A 228 -18.03 -18.70 11.78
CA GLU A 228 -19.39 -18.58 11.26
C GLU A 228 -19.61 -17.30 10.46
N GLN A 229 -20.50 -17.37 9.47
CA GLN A 229 -20.97 -16.20 8.75
C GLN A 229 -21.97 -15.44 9.62
N GLN A 230 -21.72 -14.16 9.80
CA GLN A 230 -22.56 -13.23 10.52
C GLN A 230 -23.34 -12.33 9.55
N LYS A 231 -24.46 -11.78 10.01
CA LYS A 231 -25.17 -10.79 9.24
C LYS A 231 -24.44 -9.45 9.31
N ILE A 232 -23.85 -9.06 8.18
CA ILE A 232 -23.25 -7.74 7.97
C ILE A 232 -24.36 -6.75 7.67
N SER A 233 -24.35 -5.60 8.35
CA SER A 233 -25.28 -4.51 8.12
C SER A 233 -24.55 -3.20 7.91
N LEU A 234 -24.88 -2.52 6.81
CA LEU A 234 -24.43 -1.18 6.47
C LEU A 234 -25.60 -0.21 6.65
N TYR A 235 -25.32 0.95 7.23
CA TYR A 235 -26.35 1.96 7.44
C TYR A 235 -25.90 3.30 6.85
N PRO A 236 -26.80 4.03 6.20
CA PRO A 236 -26.54 5.40 5.76
C PRO A 236 -26.23 6.32 6.95
N PRO A 237 -25.65 7.50 6.70
CA PRO A 237 -25.32 8.43 7.78
C PRO A 237 -26.55 8.84 8.57
N ASP A 238 -26.41 8.86 9.89
CA ASP A 238 -27.44 9.36 10.79
C ASP A 238 -27.51 10.89 10.78
N SER A 239 -28.39 11.48 11.62
CA SER A 239 -28.55 12.93 11.75
C SER A 239 -27.27 13.66 12.20
N SER A 240 -26.31 12.96 12.78
CA SER A 240 -24.99 13.48 13.17
C SER A 240 -23.93 13.31 12.08
N GLY A 241 -24.28 12.71 10.94
CA GLY A 241 -23.38 12.45 9.81
C GLY A 241 -22.48 11.23 10.00
N LEU A 242 -22.78 10.34 10.96
CA LEU A 242 -22.01 9.13 11.22
C LEU A 242 -22.61 7.93 10.47
N TYR A 243 -21.78 7.27 9.69
CA TYR A 243 -22.04 5.95 9.12
C TYR A 243 -21.89 4.87 10.19
N LYS A 244 -22.71 3.83 10.08
CA LYS A 244 -22.65 2.65 10.94
C LYS A 244 -22.47 1.41 10.07
N PHE A 245 -21.55 0.54 10.45
CA PHE A 245 -21.33 -0.72 9.76
C PHE A 245 -20.76 -1.75 10.73
N GLY A 246 -21.12 -3.02 10.52
CA GLY A 246 -20.69 -4.09 11.40
C GLY A 246 -21.60 -5.30 11.34
N PHE A 247 -21.57 -6.11 12.38
CA PHE A 247 -22.44 -7.25 12.52
C PHE A 247 -23.73 -6.92 13.26
N SER A 248 -24.83 -7.63 12.89
CA SER A 248 -26.04 -7.74 13.68
C SER A 248 -26.36 -9.21 13.93
N GLU A 249 -26.53 -9.57 15.17
CA GLU A 249 -26.80 -10.93 15.64
C GLU A 249 -28.18 -10.98 16.27
N ASP A 250 -29.02 -11.94 15.82
CA ASP A 250 -30.26 -12.28 16.48
C ASP A 250 -29.97 -13.33 17.55
N ALA A 251 -30.05 -12.93 18.81
CA ALA A 251 -29.75 -13.78 19.94
C ALA A 251 -31.02 -14.30 20.59
N ASP A 252 -31.11 -15.61 20.73
CA ASP A 252 -32.21 -16.26 21.44
C ASP A 252 -31.92 -16.25 22.95
N PHE A 253 -32.89 -15.75 23.73
CA PHE A 253 -32.89 -15.89 25.18
C PHE A 253 -33.63 -17.15 25.58
N ASP A 254 -32.93 -18.06 26.24
CA ASP A 254 -33.49 -19.20 26.95
C ASP A 254 -33.14 -19.09 28.44
N GLY A 255 -34.01 -18.37 29.17
CA GLY A 255 -33.77 -18.11 30.60
C GLY A 255 -33.37 -16.67 30.93
N ASN A 256 -32.34 -16.50 31.79
CA ASN A 256 -32.00 -15.17 32.33
C ASN A 256 -30.75 -14.54 31.71
N THR A 257 -29.90 -15.32 31.06
CA THR A 257 -28.57 -14.83 30.63
C THR A 257 -28.32 -15.07 29.16
N TYR A 258 -27.80 -14.06 28.51
CA TYR A 258 -27.26 -14.13 27.15
C TYR A 258 -25.77 -13.75 27.14
N SER A 259 -24.98 -14.37 26.28
CA SER A 259 -23.57 -14.01 26.09
C SER A 259 -23.24 -13.94 24.60
N SER A 260 -22.70 -12.81 24.18
CA SER A 260 -22.18 -12.61 22.83
C SER A 260 -20.69 -12.33 22.85
N LYS A 261 -19.97 -12.87 21.88
CA LYS A 261 -18.53 -12.69 21.74
C LYS A 261 -18.20 -11.95 20.44
N THR A 262 -17.28 -11.04 20.51
CA THR A 262 -16.88 -10.19 19.40
C THR A 262 -15.38 -10.11 19.34
N ARG A 263 -14.81 -10.33 18.16
CA ARG A 263 -13.38 -10.11 17.88
C ARG A 263 -13.22 -8.87 17.02
N VAL A 264 -12.37 -7.95 17.47
CA VAL A 264 -12.06 -6.72 16.76
C VAL A 264 -10.58 -6.70 16.44
N PHE A 265 -10.25 -6.81 15.17
CA PHE A 265 -8.87 -6.65 14.71
C PHE A 265 -8.55 -5.16 14.60
N ILE A 266 -7.39 -4.75 15.13
CA ILE A 266 -6.87 -3.39 15.07
C ILE A 266 -5.37 -3.50 14.77
N GLY A 267 -4.95 -3.26 13.53
CA GLY A 267 -3.56 -3.52 13.23
C GLY A 267 -3.09 -3.13 11.84
N PRO A 268 -1.78 -3.41 11.56
CA PRO A 268 -1.14 -3.10 10.30
C PRO A 268 -1.54 -4.07 9.20
N LYS A 269 -1.45 -3.61 7.95
CA LYS A 269 -1.61 -4.44 6.75
C LYS A 269 -0.33 -5.23 6.45
N GLN A 270 0.04 -6.14 7.34
CA GLN A 270 1.11 -7.11 7.13
C GLN A 270 0.51 -8.45 6.72
N LYS A 271 1.02 -9.03 5.62
CA LYS A 271 0.45 -10.24 5.02
C LYS A 271 0.27 -11.37 6.03
N ASP A 272 1.33 -11.71 6.77
CA ASP A 272 1.33 -12.83 7.70
C ASP A 272 0.32 -12.64 8.86
N ILE A 273 0.13 -11.39 9.29
CA ILE A 273 -0.85 -11.05 10.32
C ILE A 273 -2.27 -11.18 9.74
N LEU A 274 -2.51 -10.58 8.57
CA LEU A 274 -3.84 -10.59 7.94
C LEU A 274 -4.33 -12.01 7.60
N GLU A 275 -3.43 -12.90 7.15
CA GLU A 275 -3.76 -14.30 6.85
C GLU A 275 -4.23 -15.10 8.07
N SER A 276 -3.85 -14.66 9.29
CA SER A 276 -4.23 -15.32 10.54
C SER A 276 -5.57 -14.87 11.12
N VAL A 277 -6.18 -13.81 10.58
CA VAL A 277 -7.39 -13.18 11.18
C VAL A 277 -8.66 -13.90 10.76
N ALA A 278 -8.96 -13.92 9.46
CA ALA A 278 -10.17 -14.52 8.92
C ALA A 278 -9.96 -14.93 7.45
N PRO A 279 -10.81 -15.79 6.88
CA PRO A 279 -10.73 -16.15 5.47
C PRO A 279 -10.77 -14.91 4.58
N TYR A 280 -9.82 -14.85 3.62
CA TYR A 280 -9.69 -13.76 2.62
C TYR A 280 -9.38 -12.37 3.20
N PHE A 281 -9.08 -12.25 4.48
CA PHE A 281 -8.76 -10.98 5.11
C PHE A 281 -7.46 -10.35 4.59
N GLN A 282 -6.54 -11.17 4.08
CA GLN A 282 -5.30 -10.72 3.43
C GLN A 282 -5.51 -9.81 2.22
N TYR A 283 -6.68 -9.84 1.58
CA TYR A 283 -6.99 -8.95 0.45
C TYR A 283 -7.19 -7.48 0.86
N ASN A 284 -7.25 -7.18 2.16
CA ASN A 284 -7.12 -5.80 2.65
C ASN A 284 -5.77 -5.17 2.29
N LEU A 285 -4.73 -5.98 2.04
CA LEU A 285 -3.50 -5.53 1.40
C LEU A 285 -3.77 -5.40 -0.11
N ASP A 286 -4.22 -4.20 -0.54
CA ASP A 286 -4.58 -3.90 -1.93
C ASP A 286 -3.35 -3.83 -2.82
N LEU A 287 -3.00 -4.91 -3.48
CA LEU A 287 -1.93 -4.99 -4.47
C LEU A 287 -2.46 -4.82 -5.91
N GLY A 288 -3.69 -4.35 -6.06
CA GLY A 288 -4.34 -4.10 -7.33
C GLY A 288 -4.50 -5.34 -8.20
N PHE A 289 -4.70 -5.15 -9.50
CA PHE A 289 -4.87 -6.25 -10.47
C PHE A 289 -3.61 -7.10 -10.71
N VAL A 290 -2.47 -6.69 -10.16
CA VAL A 290 -1.19 -7.44 -10.20
C VAL A 290 -0.89 -8.16 -8.88
N TYR A 291 -1.94 -8.49 -8.10
CA TYR A 291 -1.84 -9.06 -6.76
C TYR A 291 -0.79 -10.18 -6.65
N GLY A 292 -0.83 -11.21 -7.52
CA GLY A 292 0.11 -12.33 -7.46
C GLY A 292 1.57 -11.94 -7.70
N ILE A 293 1.84 -10.90 -8.50
CA ILE A 293 3.21 -10.38 -8.68
C ILE A 293 3.62 -9.57 -7.45
N GLY A 294 2.71 -8.75 -6.91
CA GLY A 294 2.95 -7.98 -5.69
C GLY A 294 3.22 -8.86 -4.48
N GLU A 295 2.43 -9.91 -4.30
CA GLU A 295 2.63 -10.91 -3.25
C GLU A 295 3.99 -11.60 -3.37
N PHE A 296 4.37 -12.04 -4.57
CA PHE A 296 5.70 -12.59 -4.83
C PHE A 296 6.81 -11.58 -4.47
N PHE A 297 6.61 -10.28 -4.76
CA PHE A 297 7.59 -9.25 -4.41
C PHE A 297 7.73 -9.07 -2.91
N ILE A 298 6.64 -9.09 -2.15
CA ILE A 298 6.68 -9.01 -0.69
C ILE A 298 7.50 -10.17 -0.12
N VAL A 299 7.26 -11.40 -0.58
CA VAL A 299 8.02 -12.58 -0.13
C VAL A 299 9.52 -12.43 -0.42
N VAL A 300 9.87 -12.01 -1.65
CA VAL A 300 11.28 -11.81 -2.02
C VAL A 300 11.91 -10.64 -1.27
N LEU A 301 11.19 -9.54 -1.09
CA LEU A 301 11.67 -8.38 -0.35
C LEU A 301 11.89 -8.69 1.14
N ASN A 302 10.98 -9.43 1.79
CA ASN A 302 11.15 -9.91 3.16
C ASN A 302 12.41 -10.78 3.29
N PHE A 303 12.62 -11.70 2.34
CA PHE A 303 13.84 -12.50 2.31
C PHE A 303 15.09 -11.63 2.15
N LEU A 304 15.10 -10.68 1.20
CA LEU A 304 16.24 -9.78 1.00
C LEU A 304 16.47 -8.87 2.19
N TYR A 305 15.41 -8.35 2.81
CA TYR A 305 15.50 -7.58 4.05
C TYR A 305 16.17 -8.37 5.18
N SER A 306 15.81 -9.64 5.33
CA SER A 306 16.44 -10.51 6.35
C SER A 306 17.95 -10.67 6.16
N LEU A 307 18.48 -10.46 4.94
CA LEU A 307 19.91 -10.53 4.64
C LEU A 307 20.65 -9.20 4.88
N VAL A 308 19.98 -8.07 4.62
CA VAL A 308 20.66 -6.75 4.58
C VAL A 308 20.17 -5.78 5.65
N GLY A 309 19.04 -6.03 6.32
CA GLY A 309 18.51 -5.19 7.40
C GLY A 309 18.01 -3.81 6.95
N SER A 310 17.82 -3.56 5.64
CA SER A 310 17.35 -2.28 5.10
C SER A 310 16.40 -2.51 3.93
N TRP A 311 15.20 -1.91 4.00
CA TRP A 311 14.19 -2.03 2.95
C TRP A 311 14.63 -1.35 1.65
N GLY A 312 15.29 -0.19 1.73
CA GLY A 312 15.84 0.48 0.56
C GLY A 312 16.87 -0.37 -0.17
N MET A 313 17.77 -1.04 0.57
CA MET A 313 18.73 -1.99 -0.01
C MET A 313 18.04 -3.25 -0.56
N ALA A 314 16.98 -3.75 0.08
CA ALA A 314 16.19 -4.86 -0.44
C ALA A 314 15.57 -4.51 -1.79
N ILE A 315 15.04 -3.29 -1.98
CA ILE A 315 14.55 -2.79 -3.28
C ILE A 315 15.67 -2.77 -4.33
N VAL A 316 16.86 -2.27 -3.97
CA VAL A 316 18.02 -2.24 -4.87
C VAL A 316 18.40 -3.65 -5.30
N LEU A 317 18.52 -4.58 -4.34
CA LEU A 317 18.85 -5.99 -4.61
C LEU A 317 17.79 -6.69 -5.47
N LEU A 318 16.51 -6.48 -5.18
CA LEU A 318 15.41 -6.98 -5.99
C LEU A 318 15.54 -6.49 -7.44
N THR A 319 15.84 -5.20 -7.62
CA THR A 319 16.02 -4.61 -8.96
C THR A 319 17.18 -5.26 -9.70
N VAL A 320 18.31 -5.47 -9.03
CA VAL A 320 19.47 -6.18 -9.62
C VAL A 320 19.11 -7.60 -9.98
N LEU A 321 18.44 -8.34 -9.10
CA LEU A 321 17.99 -9.71 -9.34
C LEU A 321 17.12 -9.80 -10.60
N PHE A 322 16.09 -8.94 -10.71
CA PHE A 322 15.25 -8.90 -11.91
C PHE A 322 16.04 -8.51 -13.17
N LYS A 323 17.00 -7.59 -13.05
CA LYS A 323 17.87 -7.25 -14.18
C LYS A 323 18.71 -8.42 -14.66
N VAL A 324 19.23 -9.21 -13.76
CA VAL A 324 19.98 -10.43 -14.11
C VAL A 324 19.06 -11.42 -14.82
N VAL A 325 17.86 -11.69 -14.26
CA VAL A 325 16.89 -12.62 -14.85
C VAL A 325 16.41 -12.14 -16.22
N LEU A 326 16.15 -10.85 -16.39
CA LEU A 326 15.65 -10.25 -17.64
C LEU A 326 16.79 -9.82 -18.59
N SER A 327 18.05 -10.06 -18.27
CA SER A 327 19.20 -9.68 -19.10
C SER A 327 19.17 -10.27 -20.52
N PRO A 328 18.69 -11.50 -20.78
CA PRO A 328 18.57 -12.01 -22.16
C PRO A 328 17.67 -11.13 -23.04
N LEU A 329 16.54 -10.64 -22.47
CA LEU A 329 15.62 -9.75 -23.18
C LEU A 329 16.25 -8.37 -23.47
N GLN A 330 17.02 -7.86 -22.51
CA GLN A 330 17.75 -6.60 -22.65
C GLN A 330 18.83 -6.71 -23.74
N ILE A 331 19.54 -7.83 -23.83
CA ILE A 331 20.53 -8.06 -24.88
C ILE A 331 19.86 -8.07 -26.27
N ILE A 332 18.71 -8.71 -26.41
CA ILE A 332 17.94 -8.72 -27.68
C ILE A 332 17.55 -7.28 -28.07
N GLN A 333 17.07 -6.47 -27.11
CA GLN A 333 16.75 -5.07 -27.33
C GLN A 333 17.97 -4.25 -27.83
N ILE A 334 19.11 -4.38 -27.14
CA ILE A 334 20.32 -3.63 -27.51
C ILE A 334 20.82 -4.05 -28.90
N ARG A 335 20.79 -5.35 -29.22
CA ARG A 335 21.15 -5.84 -30.57
C ARG A 335 20.20 -5.27 -31.63
N SER A 336 18.91 -5.18 -31.34
CA SER A 336 17.94 -4.54 -32.25
C SER A 336 18.24 -3.05 -32.48
N MET A 337 18.59 -2.31 -31.39
CA MET A 337 18.98 -0.90 -31.49
C MET A 337 20.26 -0.69 -32.33
N VAL A 338 21.29 -1.54 -32.14
CA VAL A 338 22.50 -1.51 -32.95
C VAL A 338 22.16 -1.75 -34.42
N LYS A 339 21.29 -2.74 -34.71
CA LYS A 339 20.85 -3.01 -36.08
C LYS A 339 20.06 -1.86 -36.70
N MET A 340 19.18 -1.23 -35.92
CA MET A 340 18.44 -0.02 -36.35
C MET A 340 19.41 1.11 -36.73
N ARG A 341 20.45 1.35 -35.92
CA ARG A 341 21.47 2.37 -36.20
C ARG A 341 22.18 2.11 -37.54
N LYS A 342 22.57 0.87 -37.81
CA LYS A 342 23.19 0.47 -39.08
C LYS A 342 22.25 0.63 -40.30
N LEU A 343 20.95 0.47 -40.11
CA LEU A 343 19.95 0.63 -41.16
C LEU A 343 19.56 2.11 -41.39
N GLN A 344 19.93 3.01 -40.46
CA GLN A 344 19.54 4.42 -40.51
C GLN A 344 19.86 5.12 -41.85
N PRO A 345 21.05 4.98 -42.45
CA PRO A 345 21.34 5.59 -43.76
C PRO A 345 20.45 5.04 -44.86
N LYS A 346 20.19 3.72 -44.92
CA LYS A 346 19.29 3.11 -45.92
C LYS A 346 17.84 3.60 -45.72
N ILE A 347 17.40 3.76 -44.48
CA ILE A 347 16.08 4.30 -44.14
C ILE A 347 15.97 5.75 -44.64
N GLN A 348 16.99 6.58 -44.42
CA GLN A 348 17.02 7.95 -44.88
C GLN A 348 16.97 8.05 -46.42
N ASP A 349 17.68 7.20 -47.14
CA ASP A 349 17.65 7.15 -48.59
C ASP A 349 16.26 6.83 -49.16
N ILE A 350 15.59 5.81 -48.59
CA ILE A 350 14.23 5.44 -48.97
C ILE A 350 13.27 6.59 -48.66
N GLN A 351 13.39 7.22 -47.53
CA GLN A 351 12.55 8.36 -47.14
C GLN A 351 12.74 9.57 -48.07
N ASN A 352 13.95 9.89 -48.42
CA ASN A 352 14.25 10.99 -49.36
C ASN A 352 13.72 10.68 -50.75
N ARG A 353 13.82 9.42 -51.19
CA ARG A 353 13.39 8.98 -52.51
C ARG A 353 11.86 8.99 -52.69
N TYR A 354 11.14 8.57 -51.67
CA TYR A 354 9.67 8.41 -51.68
C TYR A 354 8.93 9.43 -50.83
N LYS A 355 9.53 10.61 -50.58
CA LYS A 355 9.02 11.67 -49.70
C LYS A 355 7.56 12.08 -50.01
N ASN A 356 7.16 12.05 -51.29
CA ASN A 356 5.83 12.48 -51.72
C ASN A 356 4.84 11.33 -51.96
N ASP A 357 5.25 10.07 -51.78
CA ASP A 357 4.41 8.90 -51.97
C ASP A 357 4.42 7.99 -50.72
N ARG A 358 3.46 8.24 -49.84
CA ARG A 358 3.35 7.53 -48.54
C ARG A 358 3.13 6.02 -48.71
N ASN A 359 2.42 5.58 -49.73
CA ASN A 359 2.13 4.18 -49.98
C ASN A 359 3.40 3.44 -50.42
N LYS A 360 4.16 3.99 -51.33
CA LYS A 360 5.45 3.44 -51.76
C LYS A 360 6.47 3.49 -50.64
N LEU A 361 6.51 4.58 -49.89
CA LEU A 361 7.39 4.67 -48.71
C LEU A 361 7.12 3.53 -47.71
N GLY A 362 5.85 3.25 -47.38
CA GLY A 362 5.48 2.15 -46.48
C GLY A 362 5.89 0.77 -47.01
N MET A 363 5.67 0.53 -48.34
CA MET A 363 6.05 -0.74 -48.97
C MET A 363 7.57 -0.95 -48.97
N GLU A 364 8.33 0.04 -49.35
CA GLU A 364 9.80 -0.02 -49.43
C GLU A 364 10.42 -0.15 -48.05
N MET A 365 9.88 0.51 -47.03
CA MET A 365 10.28 0.35 -45.65
C MET A 365 10.02 -1.08 -45.14
N MET A 366 8.86 -1.65 -45.45
CA MET A 366 8.52 -3.03 -45.06
C MET A 366 9.41 -4.06 -45.77
N GLN A 367 9.73 -3.83 -47.09
CA GLN A 367 10.68 -4.64 -47.83
C GLN A 367 12.10 -4.57 -47.26
N LEU A 368 12.57 -3.35 -46.89
CA LEU A 368 13.86 -3.20 -46.21
C LEU A 368 13.91 -3.98 -44.92
N TYR A 369 12.88 -3.86 -44.07
CA TYR A 369 12.83 -4.57 -42.81
C TYR A 369 12.78 -6.10 -43.00
N SER A 370 12.02 -6.57 -43.97
CA SER A 370 11.98 -8.00 -44.33
C SER A 370 13.31 -8.51 -44.84
N LYS A 371 13.93 -7.77 -45.81
CA LYS A 371 15.23 -8.13 -46.41
C LYS A 371 16.35 -8.20 -45.35
N GLU A 372 16.35 -7.26 -44.44
CA GLU A 372 17.34 -7.15 -43.38
C GLU A 372 16.97 -8.02 -42.12
N LYS A 373 15.85 -8.77 -42.20
CA LYS A 373 15.33 -9.57 -41.04
C LYS A 373 15.31 -8.72 -39.77
N PHE A 374 14.81 -7.50 -39.87
CA PHE A 374 14.70 -6.55 -38.78
C PHE A 374 13.26 -6.44 -38.30
N ASN A 375 13.05 -6.63 -36.97
CA ASN A 375 11.75 -6.40 -36.35
C ASN A 375 11.76 -5.05 -35.62
N PRO A 376 10.99 -4.05 -36.08
CA PRO A 376 10.95 -2.72 -35.46
C PRO A 376 10.35 -2.77 -34.03
N PHE A 377 9.55 -3.79 -33.70
CA PHE A 377 8.95 -3.95 -32.37
C PHE A 377 9.89 -4.58 -31.35
N ALA A 378 11.03 -5.15 -31.77
CA ALA A 378 11.99 -5.75 -30.85
C ALA A 378 12.59 -4.73 -29.85
N GLY A 379 12.58 -3.44 -30.19
CA GLY A 379 13.03 -2.36 -29.32
C GLY A 379 12.10 -2.07 -28.14
N CYS A 380 10.79 -2.31 -28.26
CA CYS A 380 9.81 -2.08 -27.20
C CYS A 380 9.48 -3.36 -26.39
N PHE A 381 9.97 -4.53 -26.81
CA PHE A 381 9.68 -5.81 -26.16
C PHE A 381 9.98 -5.85 -24.65
N PRO A 382 11.08 -5.24 -24.14
CA PRO A 382 11.35 -5.20 -22.70
C PRO A 382 10.39 -4.33 -21.88
N LEU A 383 9.60 -3.46 -22.51
CA LEU A 383 8.55 -2.69 -21.84
C LEU A 383 7.39 -3.58 -21.38
N LEU A 384 7.12 -4.68 -22.08
CA LEU A 384 5.99 -5.56 -21.76
C LEU A 384 6.08 -6.18 -20.35
N PRO A 385 7.20 -6.82 -19.91
CA PRO A 385 7.33 -7.27 -18.55
C PRO A 385 7.57 -6.12 -17.55
N GLN A 386 8.09 -4.97 -18.00
CA GLN A 386 8.41 -3.84 -17.14
C GLN A 386 7.16 -3.20 -16.53
N ILE A 387 6.06 -3.08 -17.29
CA ILE A 387 4.83 -2.44 -16.81
C ILE A 387 4.22 -3.21 -15.63
N PRO A 388 3.98 -4.53 -15.69
CA PRO A 388 3.49 -5.28 -14.53
C PRO A 388 4.42 -5.22 -13.32
N ILE A 389 5.74 -5.28 -13.54
CA ILE A 389 6.74 -5.17 -12.48
C ILE A 389 6.67 -3.79 -11.80
N PHE A 390 6.61 -2.71 -12.60
CA PHE A 390 6.50 -1.35 -12.08
C PHE A 390 5.22 -1.15 -11.28
N LEU A 391 4.08 -1.64 -11.79
CA LEU A 391 2.81 -1.53 -11.10
C LEU A 391 2.79 -2.33 -9.80
N ALA A 392 3.35 -3.54 -9.80
CA ALA A 392 3.48 -4.33 -8.58
C ALA A 392 4.37 -3.62 -7.54
N MET A 393 5.50 -3.06 -7.94
CA MET A 393 6.35 -2.26 -7.03
C MET A 393 5.64 -1.02 -6.50
N PHE A 394 4.84 -0.36 -7.35
CA PHE A 394 4.05 0.80 -6.93
C PHE A 394 3.05 0.43 -5.83
N TRP A 395 2.26 -0.63 -6.05
CA TRP A 395 1.28 -1.09 -5.07
C TRP A 395 1.94 -1.60 -3.79
N VAL A 396 3.01 -2.39 -3.90
CA VAL A 396 3.75 -2.93 -2.76
C VAL A 396 4.35 -1.79 -1.90
N THR A 397 5.06 -0.84 -2.50
CA THR A 397 5.67 0.25 -1.74
C THR A 397 4.66 1.24 -1.18
N ARG A 398 3.46 1.32 -1.77
CA ARG A 398 2.38 2.19 -1.32
C ARG A 398 1.59 1.61 -0.15
N GLU A 399 1.24 0.32 -0.22
CA GLU A 399 0.26 -0.31 0.68
C GLU A 399 0.90 -1.12 1.81
N ALA A 400 2.07 -1.75 1.55
CA ALA A 400 2.69 -2.60 2.54
C ALA A 400 3.23 -1.79 3.73
N PHE A 401 2.86 -2.20 4.93
CA PHE A 401 3.23 -1.54 6.18
C PHE A 401 4.75 -1.48 6.38
N GLU A 402 5.47 -2.46 5.85
CA GLU A 402 6.92 -2.64 5.98
C GLU A 402 7.74 -1.46 5.43
N PHE A 403 7.19 -0.66 4.53
CA PHE A 403 7.89 0.52 3.96
C PHE A 403 7.58 1.82 4.68
N ARG A 404 6.57 1.81 5.56
CA ARG A 404 6.14 2.99 6.28
C ARG A 404 7.16 3.41 7.33
N GLY A 405 7.57 4.67 7.29
CA GLY A 405 8.57 5.23 8.21
C GLY A 405 10.00 4.71 8.00
N GLU A 406 10.20 3.80 7.05
CA GLU A 406 11.51 3.25 6.73
C GLU A 406 12.34 4.25 5.93
N SER A 407 13.49 4.62 6.49
CA SER A 407 14.39 5.59 5.88
C SER A 407 15.39 4.93 4.94
N PHE A 408 15.76 5.63 3.86
CA PHE A 408 16.83 5.21 2.98
C PHE A 408 17.55 6.41 2.36
N LEU A 409 18.87 6.52 2.57
CA LEU A 409 19.68 7.66 2.15
C LEU A 409 19.15 8.98 2.75
N TRP A 410 18.63 9.88 1.92
CA TRP A 410 18.00 11.15 2.31
C TRP A 410 16.49 11.07 2.47
N ILE A 411 15.89 9.93 2.17
CA ILE A 411 14.44 9.71 2.16
C ILE A 411 14.04 9.25 3.56
N PRO A 412 13.13 9.97 4.24
CA PRO A 412 12.70 9.59 5.59
C PRO A 412 11.65 8.48 5.60
N ASP A 413 10.95 8.24 4.49
CA ASP A 413 9.86 7.28 4.39
C ASP A 413 9.74 6.76 2.96
N LEU A 414 9.94 5.45 2.77
CA LEU A 414 9.89 4.80 1.45
C LEU A 414 8.48 4.68 0.88
N ALA A 415 7.44 4.70 1.74
CA ALA A 415 6.03 4.63 1.34
C ALA A 415 5.47 6.00 0.93
N GLU A 416 6.21 7.09 1.21
CA GLU A 416 5.83 8.45 0.87
C GLU A 416 6.66 9.00 -0.30
N SER A 417 6.26 10.17 -0.83
CA SER A 417 7.04 10.84 -1.88
C SER A 417 8.34 11.43 -1.32
N ASP A 418 9.38 11.52 -2.17
CA ASP A 418 10.65 12.14 -1.79
C ASP A 418 10.47 13.65 -1.51
N PRO A 419 10.60 14.10 -0.26
CA PRO A 419 10.36 15.50 0.10
C PRO A 419 11.38 16.47 -0.52
N TYR A 420 12.55 15.97 -0.90
CA TYR A 420 13.61 16.78 -1.52
C TYR A 420 13.59 16.75 -3.05
N LEU A 421 12.70 15.96 -3.65
CA LEU A 421 12.56 15.77 -5.11
C LEU A 421 13.83 15.26 -5.81
N ILE A 422 14.81 14.75 -5.05
CA ILE A 422 16.09 14.29 -5.60
C ILE A 422 15.88 13.06 -6.48
N THR A 423 15.09 12.07 -6.01
CA THR A 423 14.85 10.84 -6.77
C THR A 423 14.06 11.06 -8.06
N PRO A 424 12.96 11.87 -8.10
CA PRO A 424 12.29 12.21 -9.36
C PRO A 424 13.18 12.95 -10.35
N VAL A 425 14.01 13.89 -9.86
CA VAL A 425 14.94 14.64 -10.73
C VAL A 425 16.02 13.72 -11.28
N LEU A 426 16.58 12.81 -10.48
CA LEU A 426 17.54 11.79 -10.93
C LEU A 426 16.90 10.89 -12.00
N MET A 427 15.65 10.49 -11.82
CA MET A 427 14.91 9.69 -12.80
C MET A 427 14.78 10.44 -14.14
N GLY A 428 14.36 11.70 -14.11
CA GLY A 428 14.27 12.55 -15.29
C GLY A 428 15.62 12.72 -16.01
N LEU A 429 16.71 12.93 -15.25
CA LEU A 429 18.06 13.01 -15.78
C LEU A 429 18.48 11.70 -16.47
N MET A 430 18.24 10.55 -15.83
CA MET A 430 18.57 9.25 -16.42
C MET A 430 17.75 8.97 -17.68
N MET A 431 16.49 9.37 -17.73
CA MET A 431 15.65 9.28 -18.93
C MET A 431 16.21 10.16 -20.06
N PHE A 432 16.62 11.38 -19.75
CA PHE A 432 17.23 12.28 -20.73
C PHE A 432 18.56 11.73 -21.27
N LEU A 433 19.42 11.19 -20.39
CA LEU A 433 20.65 10.53 -20.80
C LEU A 433 20.38 9.30 -21.67
N SER A 434 19.42 8.48 -21.32
CA SER A 434 18.98 7.33 -22.13
C SER A 434 18.56 7.75 -23.54
N GLN A 435 17.79 8.83 -23.66
CA GLN A 435 17.37 9.36 -24.96
C GLN A 435 18.52 9.86 -25.82
N LYS A 436 19.54 10.49 -25.21
CA LYS A 436 20.75 10.93 -25.96
C LYS A 436 21.54 9.77 -26.55
N ILE A 437 21.49 8.61 -25.94
CA ILE A 437 22.21 7.40 -26.35
C ILE A 437 21.43 6.69 -27.47
N MET A 438 20.10 6.82 -27.49
CA MET A 438 19.25 6.19 -28.51
C MET A 438 19.50 6.77 -29.93
N PRO A 439 19.41 5.92 -30.99
CA PRO A 439 19.43 6.39 -32.34
C PRO A 439 18.27 7.39 -32.57
N LYS A 440 18.61 8.57 -33.13
CA LYS A 440 17.59 9.58 -33.41
C LYS A 440 16.68 9.08 -34.54
N PRO A 441 15.36 9.28 -34.45
CA PRO A 441 14.49 9.02 -35.60
C PRO A 441 14.85 9.94 -36.75
N PRO A 442 14.69 9.49 -38.03
CA PRO A 442 15.03 10.28 -39.18
C PRO A 442 14.24 11.59 -39.25
N GLN A 443 14.90 12.71 -39.57
CA GLN A 443 14.34 14.07 -39.49
C GLN A 443 13.26 14.41 -40.53
N ASN A 444 13.16 13.66 -41.62
CA ASN A 444 12.31 14.00 -42.78
C ASN A 444 11.02 13.20 -42.89
N GLN A 445 10.46 12.78 -41.78
CA GLN A 445 9.22 12.01 -41.78
C GLN A 445 8.00 12.89 -41.52
N GLY A 446 6.84 12.49 -42.13
CA GLY A 446 5.56 13.11 -41.95
C GLY A 446 5.08 13.14 -40.49
N MET A 447 3.84 13.52 -40.25
CA MET A 447 3.25 13.79 -38.93
C MET A 447 3.61 12.75 -37.84
N GLN A 448 3.75 11.45 -38.18
CA GLN A 448 4.11 10.40 -37.23
C GLN A 448 5.53 10.55 -36.63
N ALA A 449 6.51 10.96 -37.44
CA ALA A 449 7.87 11.17 -36.97
C ALA A 449 8.00 12.44 -36.12
N GLN A 450 7.26 13.48 -36.49
CA GLN A 450 7.17 14.70 -35.69
C GLN A 450 6.53 14.41 -34.34
N ILE A 451 5.45 13.63 -34.31
CA ILE A 451 4.81 13.19 -33.07
C ILE A 451 5.78 12.37 -32.22
N ALA A 452 6.49 11.40 -32.81
CA ALA A 452 7.47 10.58 -32.06
C ALA A 452 8.63 11.43 -31.49
N GLN A 453 9.10 12.42 -32.26
CA GLN A 453 10.14 13.34 -31.78
C GLN A 453 9.63 14.27 -30.67
N GLN A 454 8.40 14.79 -30.80
CA GLN A 454 7.76 15.57 -29.75
C GLN A 454 7.51 14.73 -28.50
N MET A 455 7.03 13.50 -28.65
CA MET A 455 6.88 12.57 -27.50
C MET A 455 8.22 12.31 -26.80
N MET A 456 9.31 12.11 -27.53
CA MET A 456 10.64 11.94 -26.94
C MET A 456 11.06 13.16 -26.09
N LEU A 457 10.70 14.37 -26.49
CA LEU A 457 11.04 15.59 -25.76
C LEU A 457 10.14 15.83 -24.55
N VAL A 458 8.84 15.54 -24.68
CA VAL A 458 7.82 15.84 -23.66
C VAL A 458 7.74 14.73 -22.59
N PHE A 459 8.04 13.47 -22.97
CA PHE A 459 7.84 12.31 -22.11
C PHE A 459 8.71 12.33 -20.83
N PRO A 460 10.03 12.66 -20.85
CA PRO A 460 10.81 12.71 -19.61
C PRO A 460 10.32 13.75 -18.60
N PRO A 461 10.08 15.02 -18.97
CA PRO A 461 9.59 16.00 -17.98
C PRO A 461 8.18 15.63 -17.48
N MET A 462 7.32 15.09 -18.34
CA MET A 462 5.98 14.63 -17.93
C MET A 462 6.08 13.50 -16.90
N LEU A 463 6.90 12.48 -17.15
CA LEU A 463 7.10 11.40 -16.19
C LEU A 463 7.78 11.88 -14.91
N THR A 464 8.75 12.79 -14.99
CA THR A 464 9.37 13.40 -13.81
C THR A 464 8.29 14.04 -12.90
N LEU A 465 7.34 14.78 -13.49
CA LEU A 465 6.24 15.36 -12.75
C LEU A 465 5.35 14.29 -12.08
N ILE A 466 5.09 13.19 -12.76
CA ILE A 466 4.31 12.07 -12.19
C ILE A 466 5.07 11.43 -11.01
N PHE A 467 6.38 11.23 -11.15
CA PHE A 467 7.22 10.63 -10.11
C PHE A 467 7.34 11.49 -8.84
N ILE A 468 7.09 12.79 -8.91
CA ILE A 468 7.03 13.67 -7.72
C ILE A 468 5.99 13.19 -6.71
N PHE A 469 4.88 12.63 -7.19
CA PHE A 469 3.77 12.18 -6.35
C PHE A 469 3.81 10.69 -5.99
N MET A 470 4.82 9.96 -6.49
CA MET A 470 4.92 8.52 -6.26
C MET A 470 5.72 8.19 -5.00
N PRO A 471 5.43 7.03 -4.35
CA PRO A 471 6.26 6.54 -3.25
C PRO A 471 7.74 6.47 -3.62
N ALA A 472 8.59 6.93 -2.72
CA ALA A 472 10.03 6.99 -2.97
C ALA A 472 10.64 5.61 -3.27
N GLY A 473 10.11 4.55 -2.66
CA GLY A 473 10.55 3.17 -2.92
C GLY A 473 10.40 2.76 -4.39
N VAL A 474 9.27 3.09 -5.05
CA VAL A 474 9.11 2.78 -6.48
C VAL A 474 9.98 3.69 -7.37
N VAL A 475 10.25 4.93 -6.92
CA VAL A 475 11.15 5.83 -7.67
C VAL A 475 12.59 5.34 -7.58
N ILE A 476 13.05 4.87 -6.41
CA ILE A 476 14.38 4.23 -6.24
C ILE A 476 14.50 3.02 -7.15
N TYR A 477 13.51 2.11 -7.11
CA TYR A 477 13.45 0.97 -8.04
C TYR A 477 13.64 1.43 -9.49
N SER A 478 12.91 2.47 -9.90
CA SER A 478 12.94 2.99 -11.27
C SER A 478 14.29 3.61 -11.65
N VAL A 479 14.89 4.39 -10.75
CA VAL A 479 16.23 4.98 -10.94
C VAL A 479 17.30 3.88 -11.08
N VAL A 480 17.34 2.93 -10.15
CA VAL A 480 18.30 1.81 -10.20
C VAL A 480 18.10 0.98 -11.47
N ASN A 481 16.85 0.67 -11.82
CA ASN A 481 16.50 -0.04 -13.05
C ASN A 481 16.98 0.71 -14.30
N MET A 482 16.85 2.04 -14.32
CA MET A 482 17.31 2.88 -15.43
C MET A 482 18.84 2.95 -15.52
N VAL A 483 19.53 3.11 -14.41
CA VAL A 483 21.01 3.07 -14.36
C VAL A 483 21.55 1.75 -14.90
N LEU A 484 20.98 0.63 -14.43
CA LEU A 484 21.35 -0.72 -14.90
C LEU A 484 20.99 -0.98 -16.36
N SER A 485 20.10 -0.19 -16.97
CA SER A 485 19.77 -0.26 -18.39
C SER A 485 20.69 0.62 -19.24
N VAL A 486 20.89 1.87 -18.84
CA VAL A 486 21.60 2.90 -19.62
C VAL A 486 23.08 2.56 -19.75
N VAL A 487 23.72 2.07 -18.69
CA VAL A 487 25.16 1.77 -18.68
C VAL A 487 25.54 0.70 -19.71
N PRO A 488 24.91 -0.50 -19.77
CA PRO A 488 25.22 -1.48 -20.82
C PRO A 488 24.89 -0.98 -22.24
N GLN A 489 23.79 -0.23 -22.40
CA GLN A 489 23.41 0.36 -23.69
C GLN A 489 24.48 1.32 -24.21
N ALA A 490 24.95 2.25 -23.36
CA ALA A 490 25.99 3.21 -23.71
C ALA A 490 27.29 2.51 -24.17
N ILE A 491 27.70 1.47 -23.45
CA ILE A 491 28.92 0.73 -23.77
C ILE A 491 28.83 -0.02 -25.08
N ILE A 492 27.72 -0.73 -25.31
CA ILE A 492 27.56 -1.53 -26.53
C ILE A 492 27.40 -0.61 -27.76
N LEU A 493 26.63 0.46 -27.64
CA LEU A 493 26.45 1.41 -28.75
C LEU A 493 27.72 2.20 -29.06
N SER A 494 28.55 2.56 -28.08
CA SER A 494 29.83 3.22 -28.32
C SER A 494 30.83 2.29 -29.02
N ARG A 495 30.83 1.00 -28.65
CA ARG A 495 31.68 -0.01 -29.33
C ARG A 495 31.24 -0.25 -30.76
N ALA A 496 29.92 -0.33 -31.01
CA ALA A 496 29.38 -0.48 -32.37
C ALA A 496 29.74 0.71 -33.24
N ALA A 497 29.75 1.92 -32.70
CA ALA A 497 30.17 3.14 -33.43
C ALA A 497 31.67 3.16 -33.75
N ALA A 498 32.52 2.67 -32.85
CA ALA A 498 33.97 2.58 -33.06
C ALA A 498 34.33 1.58 -34.18
N SER A 499 33.63 0.45 -34.27
CA SER A 499 33.81 -0.57 -35.29
C SER A 499 33.30 -0.17 -36.70
N GLU A 500 32.56 0.92 -36.84
CA GLU A 500 32.11 1.48 -38.12
C GLU A 500 33.11 2.50 -38.69
N ASN A 501 34.06 3.00 -37.88
CA ASN A 501 35.09 3.94 -38.28
C ASN A 501 36.45 3.30 -38.62
N GLU A 502 36.58 1.99 -38.38
CA GLU A 502 37.70 1.14 -38.83
C GLU A 502 37.31 0.40 -40.14
#